data_f55f39f040af98c5f06b0eb389050c84
#
_entry.id   f55f39f040af98c5f06b0eb389050c84
#
_cell.length_a   1.000
_cell.length_b   1.000
_cell.length_c   1.000
_cell.angle_alpha   90.00
_cell.angle_beta   90.00
_cell.angle_gamma   90.00
#
_symmetry.space_group_name_H-M   'P 1'
#
loop_
_entity.id
_entity.type
_entity.pdbx_description
1 polymer ?
#
loop_
_entity_poly.entity_id
_entity_poly.type
_entity_poly.pdbx_seq_one_letter_code
_entity_poly.pdbx_strand_id
1 'polypeptide(L)'
;MPHRRRRKPRRFFHANAAGEMPAAQCFCKKGNPMSRLIALLYGLASYALFCVTFLYAVGFVTDLVVPKTIDSGAAAPLAEALIVNLILMSLFAIQHSVMARQQFKRWWTQFVPKSVERSTYVLFASLALVLLFWQWRPMPAVVWEIADPAIAAVTGLSLVGFAIVLTSTFLINHFELFGLHQVANNLTGRSMPNARFRTPLYYKFVRHPIYLGFIIAFWAAPTMTVGHVLFAAVTTAYIFVGIFLEERDLVDVFGDEYRRYKERVSMLFPWRKAAQSFPVRNEHDVIAALKLREASRARPGS
;
A
#
# COMPACT_ATOMS: atom_id res chain seq x y z
N MET A 1 16.19 9.21 -76.92
CA MET A 1 16.27 7.79 -76.62
C MET A 1 16.72 7.66 -75.15
N PRO A 2 15.90 7.29 -74.18
CA PRO A 2 16.29 7.09 -72.80
C PRO A 2 16.48 5.63 -72.46
N HIS A 3 17.59 5.30 -71.81
CA HIS A 3 18.01 4.00 -71.36
C HIS A 3 17.07 3.44 -70.29
N ARG A 4 16.40 2.25 -70.60
CA ARG A 4 15.69 1.39 -69.64
C ARG A 4 16.72 0.67 -68.75
N ARG A 5 16.76 1.00 -67.45
CA ARG A 5 17.45 0.20 -66.44
C ARG A 5 16.54 -1.00 -66.06
N ARG A 6 16.99 -2.20 -66.34
CA ARG A 6 16.39 -3.49 -65.94
C ARG A 6 16.58 -3.65 -64.41
N ARG A 7 15.47 -3.77 -63.66
CA ARG A 7 15.46 -4.22 -62.27
C ARG A 7 15.65 -5.74 -62.23
N LYS A 8 16.67 -6.21 -61.47
CA LYS A 8 16.86 -7.65 -61.17
C LYS A 8 15.79 -8.12 -60.20
N PRO A 9 15.27 -9.40 -60.31
CA PRO A 9 14.29 -9.97 -59.40
C PRO A 9 14.95 -10.29 -58.04
N ARG A 10 14.28 -9.90 -56.95
CA ARG A 10 14.66 -10.30 -55.57
C ARG A 10 14.33 -11.80 -55.43
N ARG A 11 15.34 -12.60 -55.08
CA ARG A 11 15.18 -14.00 -54.68
C ARG A 11 14.39 -14.06 -53.38
N PHE A 12 13.26 -14.71 -53.40
CA PHE A 12 12.55 -15.20 -52.23
C PHE A 12 13.40 -16.30 -51.58
N PHE A 13 13.86 -16.04 -50.36
CA PHE A 13 14.40 -17.11 -49.51
C PHE A 13 13.23 -17.86 -48.91
N HIS A 14 13.09 -19.14 -49.28
CA HIS A 14 12.27 -20.11 -48.57
C HIS A 14 12.86 -20.32 -47.19
N ALA A 15 12.11 -19.95 -46.13
CA ALA A 15 12.40 -20.33 -44.76
C ALA A 15 11.77 -21.67 -44.47
N ASN A 16 12.54 -22.74 -44.59
CA ASN A 16 12.27 -24.02 -43.95
C ASN A 16 13.44 -24.31 -43.05
N ALA A 17 13.20 -24.17 -41.75
CA ALA A 17 13.85 -24.94 -40.70
C ALA A 17 13.16 -24.58 -39.39
N ALA A 18 12.34 -25.47 -38.88
CA ALA A 18 11.92 -25.53 -37.50
C ALA A 18 13.20 -25.76 -36.65
N GLY A 19 13.88 -24.67 -36.29
CA GLY A 19 14.87 -24.60 -35.26
C GLY A 19 14.14 -24.21 -33.98
N GLU A 20 13.83 -25.15 -33.12
CA GLU A 20 13.50 -24.88 -31.74
C GLU A 20 14.60 -24.01 -31.16
N MET A 21 14.29 -22.73 -30.93
CA MET A 21 15.17 -21.89 -30.12
C MET A 21 15.19 -22.52 -28.73
N PRO A 22 16.35 -22.89 -28.20
CA PRO A 22 16.43 -23.33 -26.80
C PRO A 22 15.88 -22.20 -25.97
N ALA A 23 14.85 -22.53 -25.17
CA ALA A 23 14.33 -21.62 -24.17
C ALA A 23 15.53 -21.02 -23.43
N ALA A 24 15.78 -19.73 -23.61
CA ALA A 24 16.80 -19.01 -22.90
C ALA A 24 16.47 -19.22 -21.41
N GLN A 25 17.12 -20.21 -20.82
CA GLN A 25 17.15 -20.40 -19.37
C GLN A 25 17.75 -19.10 -18.83
N CYS A 26 16.86 -18.21 -18.40
CA CYS A 26 17.22 -17.05 -17.64
C CYS A 26 17.88 -17.60 -16.38
N PHE A 27 19.21 -17.76 -16.40
CA PHE A 27 20.04 -18.10 -15.24
C PHE A 27 19.90 -16.93 -14.26
N CYS A 28 18.77 -16.91 -13.55
CA CYS A 28 18.61 -16.06 -12.38
C CYS A 28 19.72 -16.52 -11.43
N LYS A 29 20.77 -15.69 -11.32
CA LYS A 29 21.92 -15.92 -10.45
C LYS A 29 21.39 -16.20 -9.05
N LYS A 30 21.25 -17.49 -8.69
CA LYS A 30 20.77 -17.92 -7.36
C LYS A 30 21.75 -17.31 -6.35
N GLY A 31 21.34 -16.21 -5.68
CA GLY A 31 22.15 -15.59 -4.64
C GLY A 31 22.59 -16.62 -3.61
N ASN A 32 23.75 -16.39 -3.00
CA ASN A 32 24.32 -17.24 -1.97
C ASN A 32 23.26 -17.52 -0.88
N PRO A 33 23.09 -18.77 -0.38
CA PRO A 33 22.15 -19.11 0.70
C PRO A 33 22.24 -18.17 1.91
N MET A 34 23.46 -17.77 2.27
CA MET A 34 23.72 -16.83 3.37
C MET A 34 23.05 -15.46 3.12
N SER A 35 23.16 -14.90 1.91
CA SER A 35 22.54 -13.61 1.58
C SER A 35 21.00 -13.67 1.61
N ARG A 36 20.42 -14.82 1.31
CA ARG A 36 18.97 -15.04 1.39
C ARG A 36 18.49 -15.14 2.83
N LEU A 37 19.27 -15.79 3.69
CA LEU A 37 18.98 -15.88 5.12
C LEU A 37 19.07 -14.47 5.77
N ILE A 38 20.11 -13.70 5.45
CA ILE A 38 20.25 -12.31 5.92
C ILE A 38 19.04 -11.46 5.49
N ALA A 39 18.58 -11.59 4.23
CA ALA A 39 17.39 -10.90 3.75
C ALA A 39 16.12 -11.30 4.54
N LEU A 40 15.98 -12.59 4.89
CA LEU A 40 14.86 -13.05 5.71
C LEU A 40 14.92 -12.45 7.12
N LEU A 41 16.06 -12.51 7.78
CA LEU A 41 16.25 -11.96 9.13
C LEU A 41 16.00 -10.45 9.15
N TYR A 42 16.48 -9.73 8.14
CA TYR A 42 16.18 -8.30 7.96
C TYR A 42 14.68 -8.04 7.81
N GLY A 43 13.98 -8.83 6.99
CA GLY A 43 12.53 -8.71 6.81
C GLY A 43 11.75 -8.99 8.09
N LEU A 44 12.15 -10.03 8.84
CA LEU A 44 11.54 -10.36 10.14
C LEU A 44 11.77 -9.25 11.18
N ALA A 45 12.99 -8.70 11.27
CA ALA A 45 13.30 -7.60 12.17
C ALA A 45 12.49 -6.32 11.83
N SER A 46 12.41 -5.99 10.54
CA SER A 46 11.59 -4.86 10.05
C SER A 46 10.11 -5.03 10.38
N TYR A 47 9.59 -6.24 10.24
CA TYR A 47 8.21 -6.57 10.58
C TYR A 47 7.95 -6.55 12.09
N ALA A 48 8.87 -7.07 12.91
CA ALA A 48 8.78 -7.00 14.36
C ALA A 48 8.75 -5.54 14.85
N LEU A 49 9.63 -4.69 14.31
CA LEU A 49 9.62 -3.25 14.62
C LEU A 49 8.29 -2.61 14.22
N PHE A 50 7.74 -2.96 13.05
CA PHE A 50 6.41 -2.48 12.65
C PHE A 50 5.34 -2.90 13.65
N CYS A 51 5.30 -4.16 14.10
CA CYS A 51 4.31 -4.64 15.07
C CYS A 51 4.41 -3.85 16.39
N VAL A 52 5.62 -3.65 16.92
CA VAL A 52 5.85 -2.86 18.14
C VAL A 52 5.42 -1.40 17.93
N THR A 53 5.78 -0.79 16.80
CA THR A 53 5.41 0.59 16.46
C THR A 53 3.89 0.74 16.33
N PHE A 54 3.21 -0.23 15.71
CA PHE A 54 1.75 -0.21 15.57
C PHE A 54 1.04 -0.34 16.93
N LEU A 55 1.49 -1.24 17.79
CA LEU A 55 0.95 -1.37 19.14
C LEU A 55 1.22 -0.11 19.99
N TYR A 56 2.41 0.48 19.84
CA TYR A 56 2.72 1.75 20.48
C TYR A 56 1.82 2.88 19.94
N ALA A 57 1.53 2.92 18.65
CA ALA A 57 0.60 3.90 18.06
C ALA A 57 -0.81 3.80 18.66
N VAL A 58 -1.30 2.57 18.93
CA VAL A 58 -2.57 2.37 19.64
C VAL A 58 -2.51 3.05 21.01
N GLY A 59 -1.52 2.72 21.83
CA GLY A 59 -1.36 3.33 23.15
C GLY A 59 -1.13 4.84 23.10
N PHE A 60 -0.34 5.32 22.13
CA PHE A 60 -0.05 6.74 21.94
C PHE A 60 -1.31 7.56 21.68
N VAL A 61 -2.23 7.07 20.83
CA VAL A 61 -3.45 7.77 20.44
C VAL A 61 -4.56 7.64 21.50
N THR A 62 -4.62 6.49 22.20
CA THR A 62 -5.68 6.21 23.16
C THR A 62 -5.32 6.55 24.62
N ASP A 63 -4.13 7.10 24.86
CA ASP A 63 -3.57 7.38 26.19
C ASP A 63 -3.49 6.13 27.10
N LEU A 64 -3.28 4.94 26.51
CA LEU A 64 -3.25 3.67 27.23
C LEU A 64 -1.84 3.07 27.27
N VAL A 65 -1.43 2.61 28.47
CA VAL A 65 -0.31 1.65 28.70
C VAL A 65 1.09 2.11 28.27
N VAL A 66 1.26 3.05 27.33
CA VAL A 66 2.61 3.50 26.88
C VAL A 66 3.15 4.64 27.74
N PRO A 67 4.49 4.74 27.91
CA PRO A 67 5.11 5.76 28.77
C PRO A 67 4.96 7.19 28.23
N LYS A 68 4.76 7.35 26.92
CA LYS A 68 4.53 8.64 26.29
C LYS A 68 3.38 8.53 25.30
N THR A 69 2.37 9.38 25.50
CA THR A 69 1.15 9.45 24.71
C THR A 69 1.08 10.77 23.94
N ILE A 70 0.02 10.96 23.18
CA ILE A 70 -0.23 12.18 22.43
C ILE A 70 -0.40 13.40 23.35
N ASP A 71 -0.92 13.17 24.56
CA ASP A 71 -1.25 14.21 25.54
C ASP A 71 -0.25 14.29 26.71
N SER A 72 0.75 13.38 26.75
CA SER A 72 1.75 13.32 27.81
C SER A 72 3.14 13.80 27.35
N GLY A 73 3.90 14.41 28.27
CA GLY A 73 5.27 14.85 28.03
C GLY A 73 5.56 16.27 28.56
N ALA A 74 6.77 16.75 28.30
CA ALA A 74 7.16 18.09 28.70
C ALA A 74 6.37 19.14 27.90
N ALA A 75 5.83 20.14 28.63
CA ALA A 75 5.16 21.28 28.01
C ALA A 75 6.17 22.11 27.20
N ALA A 76 5.75 22.54 26.02
CA ALA A 76 6.50 23.45 25.17
C ALA A 76 5.63 24.67 24.78
N PRO A 77 6.22 25.81 24.39
CA PRO A 77 5.45 26.91 23.82
C PRO A 77 4.61 26.44 22.64
N LEU A 78 3.39 26.93 22.52
CA LEU A 78 2.42 26.45 21.48
C LEU A 78 3.01 26.54 20.08
N ALA A 79 3.72 27.61 19.74
CA ALA A 79 4.33 27.78 18.42
C ALA A 79 5.43 26.72 18.17
N GLU A 80 6.26 26.44 19.18
CA GLU A 80 7.27 25.37 19.07
C GLU A 80 6.61 24.00 18.88
N ALA A 81 5.61 23.67 19.72
CA ALA A 81 4.90 22.40 19.64
C ALA A 81 4.26 22.21 18.26
N LEU A 82 3.60 23.25 17.72
CA LEU A 82 2.98 23.21 16.42
C LEU A 82 4.00 22.98 15.30
N ILE A 83 5.11 23.72 15.29
CA ILE A 83 6.16 23.60 14.26
C ILE A 83 6.80 22.22 14.31
N VAL A 84 7.23 21.76 15.50
CA VAL A 84 7.87 20.45 15.67
C VAL A 84 6.94 19.33 15.24
N ASN A 85 5.69 19.33 15.71
CA ASN A 85 4.72 18.29 15.36
C ASN A 85 4.40 18.26 13.87
N LEU A 86 4.24 19.41 13.21
CA LEU A 86 4.02 19.49 11.77
C LEU A 86 5.24 19.00 10.97
N ILE A 87 6.47 19.29 11.42
CA ILE A 87 7.69 18.77 10.78
C ILE A 87 7.73 17.25 10.91
N LEU A 88 7.46 16.68 12.07
CA LEU A 88 7.45 15.24 12.31
C LEU A 88 6.39 14.51 11.45
N MET A 89 5.18 15.05 11.43
CA MET A 89 4.10 14.51 10.59
C MET A 89 4.42 14.61 9.09
N SER A 90 5.02 15.74 8.67
CA SER A 90 5.45 15.93 7.28
C SER A 90 6.58 14.98 6.90
N LEU A 91 7.55 14.74 7.79
CA LEU A 91 8.63 13.79 7.57
C LEU A 91 8.08 12.38 7.31
N PHE A 92 7.16 11.93 8.17
CA PHE A 92 6.48 10.64 7.96
C PHE A 92 5.69 10.63 6.63
N ALA A 93 4.88 11.64 6.37
CA ALA A 93 4.03 11.70 5.18
C ALA A 93 4.86 11.72 3.88
N ILE A 94 5.95 12.49 3.84
CA ILE A 94 6.84 12.57 2.67
C ILE A 94 7.57 11.23 2.48
N GLN A 95 8.21 10.69 3.52
CA GLN A 95 8.92 9.42 3.45
C GLN A 95 7.98 8.30 2.97
N HIS A 96 6.81 8.17 3.61
CA HIS A 96 5.83 7.13 3.31
C HIS A 96 5.29 7.26 1.88
N SER A 97 4.94 8.47 1.45
CA SER A 97 4.42 8.70 0.10
C SER A 97 5.47 8.53 -0.98
N VAL A 98 6.67 9.08 -0.82
CA VAL A 98 7.72 9.04 -1.83
C VAL A 98 8.19 7.60 -2.07
N MET A 99 8.48 6.86 -1.00
CA MET A 99 8.93 5.47 -1.13
C MET A 99 7.84 4.53 -1.66
N ALA A 100 6.57 4.89 -1.58
CA ALA A 100 5.47 4.13 -2.18
C ALA A 100 5.42 4.27 -3.72
N ARG A 101 5.97 5.35 -4.32
CA ARG A 101 5.87 5.63 -5.75
C ARG A 101 6.69 4.68 -6.61
N GLN A 102 6.11 4.24 -7.75
CA GLN A 102 6.76 3.34 -8.71
C GLN A 102 8.08 3.91 -9.26
N GLN A 103 8.14 5.23 -9.46
CA GLN A 103 9.38 5.89 -9.93
C GLN A 103 10.49 5.78 -8.90
N PHE A 104 10.20 6.03 -7.61
CA PHE A 104 11.14 5.88 -6.53
C PHE A 104 11.60 4.42 -6.41
N LYS A 105 10.68 3.46 -6.45
CA LYS A 105 11.01 2.02 -6.38
C LYS A 105 11.95 1.59 -7.51
N ARG A 106 11.72 2.05 -8.74
CA ARG A 106 12.62 1.76 -9.87
C ARG A 106 14.03 2.30 -9.67
N TRP A 107 14.15 3.51 -9.11
CA TRP A 107 15.44 4.10 -8.77
C TRP A 107 16.08 3.39 -7.57
N TRP A 108 15.34 3.20 -6.51
CA TRP A 108 15.80 2.59 -5.26
C TRP A 108 16.29 1.14 -5.44
N THR A 109 15.61 0.36 -6.26
CA THR A 109 15.97 -1.04 -6.52
C THR A 109 17.21 -1.22 -7.39
N GLN A 110 17.87 -0.15 -7.82
CA GLN A 110 19.22 -0.20 -8.38
C GLN A 110 20.28 -0.42 -7.27
N PHE A 111 20.00 0.01 -6.04
CA PHE A 111 20.89 -0.06 -4.89
C PHE A 111 20.44 -1.12 -3.88
N VAL A 112 19.14 -1.26 -3.68
CA VAL A 112 18.54 -2.19 -2.71
C VAL A 112 17.91 -3.37 -3.44
N PRO A 113 18.26 -4.61 -3.07
CA PRO A 113 17.67 -5.80 -3.68
C PRO A 113 16.14 -5.80 -3.61
N LYS A 114 15.47 -6.18 -4.70
CA LYS A 114 13.99 -6.23 -4.77
C LYS A 114 13.36 -7.09 -3.67
N SER A 115 14.09 -8.10 -3.17
CA SER A 115 13.61 -8.98 -2.09
C SER A 115 13.43 -8.28 -0.75
N VAL A 116 14.19 -7.21 -0.48
CA VAL A 116 14.14 -6.46 0.78
C VAL A 116 13.59 -5.03 0.63
N GLU A 117 13.27 -4.60 -0.60
CA GLU A 117 12.75 -3.25 -0.88
C GLU A 117 11.53 -2.92 0.00
N ARG A 118 10.56 -3.84 0.07
CA ARG A 118 9.35 -3.64 0.85
C ARG A 118 9.62 -3.62 2.35
N SER A 119 10.48 -4.49 2.84
CA SER A 119 10.90 -4.50 4.25
C SER A 119 11.63 -3.21 4.63
N THR A 120 12.46 -2.66 3.72
CA THR A 120 13.14 -1.37 3.92
C THR A 120 12.15 -0.21 3.99
N TYR A 121 11.13 -0.21 3.14
CA TYR A 121 10.03 0.77 3.20
C TYR A 121 9.33 0.73 4.57
N VAL A 122 8.96 -0.47 5.04
CA VAL A 122 8.31 -0.68 6.34
C VAL A 122 9.21 -0.23 7.49
N LEU A 123 10.50 -0.55 7.43
CA LEU A 123 11.49 -0.12 8.42
C LEU A 123 11.55 1.41 8.54
N PHE A 124 11.72 2.14 7.43
CA PHE A 124 11.80 3.60 7.46
C PHE A 124 10.49 4.25 7.90
N ALA A 125 9.33 3.70 7.49
CA ALA A 125 8.04 4.19 7.96
C ALA A 125 7.87 4.00 9.48
N SER A 126 8.28 2.85 10.01
CA SER A 126 8.26 2.58 11.46
C SER A 126 9.21 3.50 12.22
N LEU A 127 10.43 3.72 11.72
CA LEU A 127 11.40 4.62 12.35
C LEU A 127 10.91 6.09 12.35
N ALA A 128 10.26 6.53 11.29
CA ALA A 128 9.66 7.87 11.24
C ALA A 128 8.53 8.03 12.26
N LEU A 129 7.69 6.99 12.46
CA LEU A 129 6.67 6.98 13.51
C LEU A 129 7.29 6.94 14.92
N VAL A 130 8.32 6.12 15.15
CA VAL A 130 9.03 6.08 16.43
C VAL A 130 9.61 7.45 16.76
N LEU A 131 10.22 8.12 15.78
CA LEU A 131 10.73 9.48 15.93
C LEU A 131 9.58 10.47 16.25
N LEU A 132 8.45 10.35 15.58
CA LEU A 132 7.26 11.16 15.83
C LEU A 132 6.77 10.97 17.27
N PHE A 133 6.58 9.74 17.74
CA PHE A 133 6.14 9.47 19.11
C PHE A 133 7.13 9.99 20.16
N TRP A 134 8.42 9.78 19.91
CA TRP A 134 9.47 10.22 20.82
C TRP A 134 9.55 11.74 20.93
N GLN A 135 9.52 12.47 19.81
CA GLN A 135 9.70 13.92 19.76
C GLN A 135 8.41 14.72 19.80
N TRP A 136 7.25 14.08 19.82
CA TRP A 136 5.95 14.75 19.89
C TRP A 136 5.89 15.72 21.06
N ARG A 137 5.44 16.95 20.81
CA ARG A 137 5.21 17.99 21.82
C ARG A 137 3.72 18.05 22.13
N PRO A 138 3.28 17.72 23.37
CA PRO A 138 1.86 17.76 23.72
C PRO A 138 1.33 19.19 23.68
N MET A 139 0.07 19.33 23.29
CA MET A 139 -0.68 20.58 23.34
C MET A 139 -1.98 20.31 24.12
N PRO A 140 -1.93 20.38 25.48
CA PRO A 140 -2.93 19.78 26.36
C PRO A 140 -4.21 20.60 26.52
N ALA A 141 -4.36 21.75 25.84
CA ALA A 141 -5.60 22.52 25.89
C ALA A 141 -6.75 21.67 25.37
N VAL A 142 -7.78 21.46 26.21
CA VAL A 142 -8.92 20.59 25.92
C VAL A 142 -9.91 21.29 24.99
N VAL A 143 -10.30 20.60 23.91
CA VAL A 143 -11.33 21.04 22.97
C VAL A 143 -12.70 20.48 23.37
N TRP A 144 -12.74 19.19 23.73
CA TRP A 144 -13.90 18.56 24.37
C TRP A 144 -13.46 17.46 25.32
N GLU A 145 -14.31 17.17 26.28
CA GLU A 145 -14.15 16.07 27.21
C GLU A 145 -15.51 15.36 27.39
N ILE A 146 -15.50 14.05 27.35
CA ILE A 146 -16.67 13.19 27.49
C ILE A 146 -16.69 12.66 28.92
N ALA A 147 -17.83 12.83 29.60
CA ALA A 147 -17.99 12.34 30.96
C ALA A 147 -18.40 10.85 31.00
N ASP A 148 -18.19 10.21 32.16
CA ASP A 148 -18.73 8.87 32.43
C ASP A 148 -20.27 8.83 32.26
N PRO A 149 -20.83 7.71 31.75
CA PRO A 149 -20.19 6.41 31.45
C PRO A 149 -19.70 6.25 29.99
N ALA A 150 -19.69 7.30 29.17
CA ALA A 150 -19.41 7.19 27.74
C ALA A 150 -17.91 7.06 27.40
N ILE A 151 -16.99 7.31 28.34
CA ILE A 151 -15.54 7.21 28.15
C ILE A 151 -15.16 5.85 27.57
N ALA A 152 -15.61 4.76 28.23
CA ALA A 152 -15.29 3.40 27.79
C ALA A 152 -15.82 3.09 26.39
N ALA A 153 -17.01 3.59 26.04
CA ALA A 153 -17.59 3.38 24.71
C ALA A 153 -16.80 4.09 23.61
N VAL A 154 -16.35 5.34 23.84
CA VAL A 154 -15.56 6.11 22.88
C VAL A 154 -14.16 5.53 22.72
N THR A 155 -13.49 5.16 23.83
CA THR A 155 -12.21 4.43 23.79
C THR A 155 -12.36 3.11 23.03
N GLY A 156 -13.44 2.35 23.32
CA GLY A 156 -13.76 1.12 22.58
C GLY A 156 -13.95 1.36 21.08
N LEU A 157 -14.58 2.47 20.68
CA LEU A 157 -14.73 2.85 19.27
C LEU A 157 -13.37 3.12 18.61
N SER A 158 -12.44 3.80 19.29
CA SER A 158 -11.07 3.99 18.81
C SER A 158 -10.37 2.65 18.58
N LEU A 159 -10.46 1.73 19.56
CA LEU A 159 -9.88 0.38 19.45
C LEU A 159 -10.51 -0.43 18.29
N VAL A 160 -11.82 -0.29 18.07
CA VAL A 160 -12.51 -0.89 16.90
C VAL A 160 -11.94 -0.30 15.61
N GLY A 161 -11.64 1.00 15.55
CA GLY A 161 -10.95 1.61 14.42
C GLY A 161 -9.62 0.92 14.11
N PHE A 162 -8.75 0.74 15.11
CA PHE A 162 -7.48 0.01 14.94
C PHE A 162 -7.68 -1.47 14.57
N ALA A 163 -8.72 -2.13 15.12
CA ALA A 163 -9.06 -3.50 14.73
C ALA A 163 -9.48 -3.61 13.26
N ILE A 164 -10.24 -2.63 12.74
CA ILE A 164 -10.58 -2.53 11.31
C ILE A 164 -9.31 -2.35 10.47
N VAL A 165 -8.37 -1.50 10.88
CA VAL A 165 -7.07 -1.35 10.19
C VAL A 165 -6.36 -2.69 10.10
N LEU A 166 -6.15 -3.35 11.24
CA LEU A 166 -5.40 -4.61 11.30
C LEU A 166 -6.07 -5.72 10.48
N THR A 167 -7.36 -5.95 10.68
CA THR A 167 -8.11 -6.99 9.96
C THR A 167 -8.18 -6.71 8.46
N SER A 168 -8.29 -5.45 8.04
CA SER A 168 -8.26 -5.07 6.62
C SER A 168 -6.94 -5.42 5.93
N THR A 169 -5.81 -5.32 6.63
CA THR A 169 -4.51 -5.75 6.06
C THR A 169 -4.48 -7.26 5.79
N PHE A 170 -5.05 -8.07 6.68
CA PHE A 170 -5.16 -9.53 6.48
C PHE A 170 -6.09 -9.89 5.31
N LEU A 171 -7.15 -9.13 5.11
CA LEU A 171 -8.07 -9.34 3.99
C LEU A 171 -7.42 -9.10 2.62
N ILE A 172 -6.46 -8.20 2.51
CA ILE A 172 -5.74 -7.97 1.24
C ILE A 172 -4.62 -9.01 1.07
N ASN A 173 -3.57 -8.91 1.84
CA ASN A 173 -2.44 -9.81 1.97
C ASN A 173 -1.42 -9.23 2.97
N HIS A 174 -1.63 -9.43 4.25
CA HIS A 174 -0.83 -8.82 5.33
C HIS A 174 0.68 -9.04 5.14
N PHE A 175 1.10 -10.28 4.94
CA PHE A 175 2.53 -10.61 4.86
C PHE A 175 3.20 -10.08 3.59
N GLU A 176 2.47 -9.92 2.49
CA GLU A 176 2.97 -9.26 1.29
C GLU A 176 3.07 -7.75 1.50
N LEU A 177 2.07 -7.16 2.17
CA LEU A 177 2.01 -5.72 2.45
C LEU A 177 3.22 -5.26 3.28
N PHE A 178 3.69 -6.10 4.20
CA PHE A 178 4.82 -5.80 5.08
C PHE A 178 6.18 -6.43 4.67
N GLY A 179 6.25 -7.04 3.49
CA GLY A 179 7.52 -7.49 2.91
C GLY A 179 7.94 -8.92 3.26
N LEU A 180 7.19 -9.64 4.12
CA LEU A 180 7.55 -11.00 4.53
C LEU A 180 7.44 -12.02 3.39
N HIS A 181 6.44 -11.90 2.51
CA HIS A 181 6.32 -12.77 1.33
C HIS A 181 7.52 -12.61 0.39
N GLN A 182 8.02 -11.39 0.20
CA GLN A 182 9.16 -11.11 -0.68
C GLN A 182 10.43 -11.81 -0.18
N VAL A 183 10.74 -11.69 1.12
CA VAL A 183 11.94 -12.31 1.70
C VAL A 183 11.80 -13.84 1.81
N ALA A 184 10.60 -14.36 2.12
CA ALA A 184 10.34 -15.80 2.16
C ALA A 184 10.44 -16.44 0.76
N ASN A 185 9.90 -15.81 -0.26
CA ASN A 185 10.01 -16.26 -1.65
C ASN A 185 11.47 -16.18 -2.15
N ASN A 186 12.22 -15.14 -1.74
CA ASN A 186 13.64 -15.06 -2.04
C ASN A 186 14.43 -16.22 -1.41
N LEU A 187 14.12 -16.62 -0.17
CA LEU A 187 14.74 -17.75 0.50
C LEU A 187 14.45 -19.06 -0.25
N THR A 188 13.17 -19.30 -0.59
CA THR A 188 12.73 -20.55 -1.23
C THR A 188 12.99 -20.59 -2.74
N GLY A 189 13.37 -19.45 -3.35
CA GLY A 189 13.56 -19.34 -4.81
C GLY A 189 12.24 -19.31 -5.60
N ARG A 190 11.11 -18.98 -4.95
CA ARG A 190 9.79 -18.85 -5.61
C ARG A 190 9.63 -17.46 -6.17
N SER A 191 8.90 -17.34 -7.30
CA SER A 191 8.49 -16.05 -7.86
C SER A 191 7.29 -15.48 -7.09
N MET A 192 7.16 -14.15 -7.08
CA MET A 192 5.96 -13.48 -6.57
C MET A 192 4.78 -13.77 -7.53
N PRO A 193 3.60 -14.07 -7.00
CA PRO A 193 2.39 -14.19 -7.82
C PRO A 193 2.03 -12.83 -8.43
N ASN A 194 1.38 -12.86 -9.59
CA ASN A 194 0.85 -11.65 -10.21
C ASN A 194 -0.24 -11.02 -9.34
N ALA A 195 -0.26 -9.69 -9.29
CA ALA A 195 -1.29 -8.95 -8.59
C ALA A 195 -2.67 -9.28 -9.18
N ARG A 196 -3.64 -9.61 -8.32
CA ARG A 196 -5.03 -9.88 -8.70
C ARG A 196 -5.95 -8.92 -7.97
N PHE A 197 -6.89 -8.33 -8.68
CA PHE A 197 -7.90 -7.50 -8.06
C PHE A 197 -8.87 -8.35 -7.23
N ARG A 198 -9.07 -7.98 -5.96
CA ARG A 198 -9.97 -8.68 -5.03
C ARG A 198 -10.68 -7.67 -4.15
N THR A 199 -11.94 -7.96 -3.82
CA THR A 199 -12.77 -7.12 -2.93
C THR A 199 -13.34 -7.96 -1.78
N PRO A 200 -12.48 -8.44 -0.85
CA PRO A 200 -12.93 -9.27 0.26
C PRO A 200 -13.68 -8.43 1.31
N LEU A 201 -14.66 -9.03 1.95
CA LEU A 201 -15.41 -8.55 3.11
C LEU A 201 -15.64 -7.02 3.14
N TYR A 202 -14.87 -6.25 3.90
CA TYR A 202 -15.01 -4.79 4.05
C TYR A 202 -14.90 -4.04 2.71
N TYR A 203 -14.08 -4.53 1.78
CA TYR A 203 -13.88 -3.95 0.45
C TYR A 203 -15.10 -4.06 -0.47
N LYS A 204 -16.14 -4.84 -0.08
CA LYS A 204 -17.44 -4.84 -0.75
C LYS A 204 -18.28 -3.62 -0.41
N PHE A 205 -18.05 -3.01 0.76
CA PHE A 205 -18.85 -1.91 1.30
C PHE A 205 -18.16 -0.56 1.12
N VAL A 206 -16.83 -0.51 1.38
CA VAL A 206 -16.00 0.68 1.23
C VAL A 206 -14.69 0.32 0.54
N ARG A 207 -14.18 1.25 -0.28
CA ARG A 207 -12.93 1.01 -1.04
C ARG A 207 -11.69 1.06 -0.16
N HIS A 208 -11.73 1.86 0.90
CA HIS A 208 -10.57 2.13 1.76
C HIS A 208 -10.86 1.86 3.24
N PRO A 209 -11.13 0.59 3.64
CA PRO A 209 -11.46 0.28 5.03
C PRO A 209 -10.30 0.53 6.00
N ILE A 210 -9.04 0.39 5.58
CA ILE A 210 -7.86 0.73 6.39
C ILE A 210 -7.91 2.22 6.77
N TYR A 211 -8.17 3.10 5.81
CA TYR A 211 -8.23 4.55 6.06
C TYR A 211 -9.45 4.94 6.90
N LEU A 212 -10.59 4.28 6.69
CA LEU A 212 -11.76 4.45 7.55
C LEU A 212 -11.44 4.07 9.00
N GLY A 213 -10.76 2.95 9.21
CA GLY A 213 -10.34 2.51 10.54
C GLY A 213 -9.44 3.53 11.23
N PHE A 214 -8.46 4.11 10.53
CA PHE A 214 -7.63 5.17 11.09
C PHE A 214 -8.41 6.45 11.42
N ILE A 215 -9.34 6.88 10.56
CA ILE A 215 -10.19 8.06 10.83
C ILE A 215 -11.01 7.81 12.10
N ILE A 216 -11.67 6.65 12.22
CA ILE A 216 -12.42 6.29 13.43
C ILE A 216 -11.49 6.31 14.67
N ALA A 217 -10.33 5.66 14.57
CA ALA A 217 -9.38 5.56 15.67
C ALA A 217 -8.88 6.92 16.18
N PHE A 218 -8.59 7.84 15.27
CA PHE A 218 -7.99 9.13 15.62
C PHE A 218 -9.00 10.18 16.08
N TRP A 219 -10.26 10.07 15.65
CA TRP A 219 -11.32 11.00 16.06
C TRP A 219 -12.15 10.53 17.25
N ALA A 220 -12.10 9.25 17.60
CA ALA A 220 -12.80 8.70 18.75
C ALA A 220 -11.95 8.81 20.02
N ALA A 221 -11.80 10.02 20.54
CA ALA A 221 -11.07 10.30 21.79
C ALA A 221 -12.02 10.84 22.86
N PRO A 222 -12.03 10.24 24.08
CA PRO A 222 -12.84 10.74 25.20
C PRO A 222 -12.43 12.16 25.61
N THR A 223 -11.13 12.40 25.69
CA THR A 223 -10.56 13.74 25.86
C THR A 223 -9.88 14.12 24.57
N MET A 224 -10.35 15.18 23.92
CA MET A 224 -9.76 15.68 22.67
C MET A 224 -9.02 16.97 22.97
N THR A 225 -7.70 16.91 22.93
CA THR A 225 -6.84 18.09 23.10
C THR A 225 -6.54 18.76 21.76
N VAL A 226 -5.98 19.96 21.80
CA VAL A 226 -5.50 20.66 20.60
C VAL A 226 -4.43 19.83 19.88
N GLY A 227 -3.55 19.11 20.62
CA GLY A 227 -2.56 18.21 20.06
C GLY A 227 -3.19 17.04 19.33
N HIS A 228 -4.20 16.43 19.92
CA HIS A 228 -4.94 15.34 19.33
C HIS A 228 -5.74 15.78 18.09
N VAL A 229 -6.40 16.94 18.13
CA VAL A 229 -7.08 17.52 16.94
C VAL A 229 -6.08 17.76 15.82
N LEU A 230 -4.91 18.35 16.12
CA LEU A 230 -3.86 18.56 15.10
C LEU A 230 -3.48 17.23 14.44
N PHE A 231 -3.20 16.20 15.24
CA PHE A 231 -2.84 14.87 14.74
C PHE A 231 -3.95 14.27 13.88
N ALA A 232 -5.19 14.24 14.38
CA ALA A 232 -6.33 13.68 13.68
C ALA A 232 -6.66 14.44 12.37
N ALA A 233 -6.61 15.78 12.39
CA ALA A 233 -6.91 16.58 11.21
C ALA A 233 -5.84 16.45 10.12
N VAL A 234 -4.55 16.56 10.49
CA VAL A 234 -3.43 16.46 9.54
C VAL A 234 -3.35 15.04 8.95
N THR A 235 -3.52 14.01 9.78
CA THR A 235 -3.54 12.63 9.27
C THR A 235 -4.76 12.35 8.40
N THR A 236 -5.93 12.90 8.72
CA THR A 236 -7.12 12.80 7.87
C THR A 236 -6.89 13.49 6.52
N ALA A 237 -6.33 14.69 6.50
CA ALA A 237 -5.97 15.36 5.24
C ALA A 237 -4.96 14.55 4.43
N TYR A 238 -3.94 14.00 5.09
CA TYR A 238 -2.96 13.12 4.46
C TYR A 238 -3.60 11.83 3.91
N ILE A 239 -4.56 11.23 4.60
CA ILE A 239 -5.34 10.07 4.14
C ILE A 239 -6.05 10.39 2.82
N PHE A 240 -6.72 11.53 2.69
CA PHE A 240 -7.39 11.91 1.44
C PHE A 240 -6.42 12.08 0.27
N VAL A 241 -5.24 12.67 0.51
CA VAL A 241 -4.17 12.72 -0.49
C VAL A 241 -3.70 11.30 -0.86
N GLY A 242 -3.53 10.43 0.14
CA GLY A 242 -3.16 9.02 -0.05
C GLY A 242 -4.17 8.26 -0.91
N ILE A 243 -5.47 8.39 -0.61
CA ILE A 243 -6.56 7.78 -1.39
C ILE A 243 -6.51 8.24 -2.85
N PHE A 244 -6.37 9.56 -3.08
CA PHE A 244 -6.33 10.10 -4.42
C PHE A 244 -5.17 9.49 -5.24
N LEU A 245 -3.99 9.40 -4.65
CA LEU A 245 -2.82 8.85 -5.30
C LEU A 245 -2.92 7.32 -5.51
N GLU A 246 -3.43 6.59 -4.52
CA GLU A 246 -3.63 5.14 -4.58
C GLU A 246 -4.67 4.76 -5.65
N GLU A 247 -5.82 5.45 -5.70
CA GLU A 247 -6.85 5.18 -6.71
C GLU A 247 -6.36 5.44 -8.13
N ARG A 248 -5.48 6.42 -8.32
CA ARG A 248 -4.82 6.65 -9.60
C ARG A 248 -3.94 5.47 -9.99
N ASP A 249 -3.07 5.03 -9.08
CA ASP A 249 -2.19 3.88 -9.33
C ASP A 249 -2.99 2.59 -9.57
N LEU A 250 -4.11 2.38 -8.86
CA LEU A 250 -4.99 1.21 -9.05
C LEU A 250 -5.72 1.24 -10.40
N VAL A 251 -6.11 2.43 -10.88
CA VAL A 251 -6.67 2.58 -12.23
C VAL A 251 -5.61 2.26 -13.30
N ASP A 252 -4.36 2.68 -13.09
CA ASP A 252 -3.27 2.39 -14.02
C ASP A 252 -2.94 0.89 -14.08
N VAL A 253 -3.06 0.17 -12.95
CA VAL A 253 -2.77 -1.28 -12.86
C VAL A 253 -3.95 -2.15 -13.33
N PHE A 254 -5.17 -1.85 -12.89
CA PHE A 254 -6.35 -2.70 -13.08
C PHE A 254 -7.35 -2.17 -14.13
N GLY A 255 -7.14 -0.95 -14.64
CA GLY A 255 -7.92 -0.37 -15.72
C GLY A 255 -9.42 -0.28 -15.43
N ASP A 256 -10.23 -0.78 -16.36
CA ASP A 256 -11.70 -0.71 -16.29
C ASP A 256 -12.31 -1.55 -15.16
N GLU A 257 -11.60 -2.56 -14.67
CA GLU A 257 -12.07 -3.36 -13.53
C GLU A 257 -12.15 -2.49 -12.27
N TYR A 258 -11.11 -1.69 -11.99
CA TYR A 258 -11.12 -0.76 -10.86
C TYR A 258 -12.07 0.42 -11.07
N ARG A 259 -12.22 0.93 -12.30
CA ARG A 259 -13.20 2.00 -12.62
C ARG A 259 -14.62 1.56 -12.28
N ARG A 260 -15.04 0.36 -12.73
CA ARG A 260 -16.37 -0.21 -12.39
C ARG A 260 -16.56 -0.43 -10.90
N TYR A 261 -15.50 -0.80 -10.17
CA TYR A 261 -15.54 -0.91 -8.73
C TYR A 261 -15.78 0.45 -8.05
N LYS A 262 -15.11 1.52 -8.50
CA LYS A 262 -15.32 2.89 -8.01
C LYS A 262 -16.76 3.39 -8.18
N GLU A 263 -17.41 3.01 -9.26
CA GLU A 263 -18.80 3.40 -9.53
C GLU A 263 -19.79 2.76 -8.55
N ARG A 264 -19.49 1.55 -8.08
CA ARG A 264 -20.41 0.75 -7.26
C ARG A 264 -20.18 0.86 -5.77
N VAL A 265 -18.95 1.07 -5.34
CA VAL A 265 -18.55 1.05 -3.93
C VAL A 265 -18.17 2.44 -3.47
N SER A 266 -18.65 2.82 -2.28
CA SER A 266 -18.32 4.09 -1.65
C SER A 266 -16.85 4.17 -1.24
N MET A 267 -16.30 5.37 -1.15
CA MET A 267 -14.89 5.59 -0.78
C MET A 267 -14.60 5.18 0.67
N LEU A 268 -15.30 5.79 1.62
CA LEU A 268 -15.09 5.60 3.06
C LEU A 268 -16.39 5.20 3.78
N PHE A 269 -17.53 5.82 3.48
CA PHE A 269 -18.79 5.53 4.18
C PHE A 269 -19.72 4.66 3.32
N PRO A 270 -20.35 3.61 3.90
CA PRO A 270 -21.08 2.59 3.14
C PRO A 270 -22.52 3.00 2.80
N TRP A 271 -22.71 4.13 2.15
CA TRP A 271 -24.07 4.58 1.70
C TRP A 271 -24.53 3.99 0.35
N ARG A 272 -23.69 3.23 -0.33
CA ARG A 272 -24.05 2.46 -1.52
C ARG A 272 -24.23 0.98 -1.17
N LYS A 273 -25.02 0.27 -2.00
CA LYS A 273 -25.15 -1.19 -1.85
C LYS A 273 -23.79 -1.88 -1.97
N ALA A 274 -23.59 -2.97 -1.21
CA ALA A 274 -22.39 -3.77 -1.29
C ALA A 274 -22.14 -4.25 -2.72
N ALA A 275 -20.89 -4.21 -3.18
CA ALA A 275 -20.51 -4.80 -4.46
C ALA A 275 -20.66 -6.32 -4.40
N GLN A 276 -21.27 -6.90 -5.43
CA GLN A 276 -21.15 -8.34 -5.65
C GLN A 276 -19.68 -8.68 -5.88
N SER A 277 -19.22 -9.81 -5.33
CA SER A 277 -17.85 -10.27 -5.55
C SER A 277 -17.61 -10.42 -7.05
N PHE A 278 -16.57 -9.76 -7.56
CA PHE A 278 -16.16 -9.96 -8.95
C PHE A 278 -15.70 -11.40 -9.09
N PRO A 279 -16.23 -12.16 -10.06
CA PRO A 279 -15.66 -13.47 -10.37
C PRO A 279 -14.20 -13.26 -10.75
N VAL A 280 -13.32 -14.05 -10.15
CA VAL A 280 -11.90 -14.09 -10.54
C VAL A 280 -11.90 -14.53 -12.02
N ARG A 281 -11.58 -13.62 -12.93
CA ARG A 281 -11.49 -13.94 -14.35
C ARG A 281 -10.33 -14.91 -14.52
N ASN A 282 -10.64 -16.18 -14.78
CA ASN A 282 -9.62 -17.20 -15.00
C ASN A 282 -8.78 -16.80 -16.23
N GLU A 283 -7.51 -17.16 -16.22
CA GLU A 283 -6.56 -16.87 -17.32
C GLU A 283 -7.12 -17.37 -18.68
N HIS A 284 -7.88 -18.47 -18.67
CA HIS A 284 -8.63 -18.99 -19.82
C HIS A 284 -9.65 -18.00 -20.39
N ASP A 285 -10.38 -17.26 -19.56
CA ASP A 285 -11.38 -16.30 -20.00
C ASP A 285 -10.74 -15.07 -20.65
N VAL A 286 -9.57 -14.66 -20.17
CA VAL A 286 -8.79 -13.55 -20.74
C VAL A 286 -8.24 -13.94 -22.11
N ILE A 287 -7.69 -15.16 -22.24
CA ILE A 287 -7.16 -15.68 -23.50
C ILE A 287 -8.30 -15.88 -24.53
N ALA A 288 -9.46 -16.36 -24.09
CA ALA A 288 -10.63 -16.50 -24.95
C ALA A 288 -11.15 -15.14 -25.46
N ALA A 289 -11.19 -14.12 -24.59
CA ALA A 289 -11.60 -12.76 -24.96
C ALA A 289 -10.61 -12.08 -25.92
N LEU A 290 -9.30 -12.32 -25.76
CA LEU A 290 -8.27 -11.82 -26.69
C LEU A 290 -8.38 -12.48 -28.05
N LYS A 291 -8.57 -13.81 -28.12
CA LYS A 291 -8.78 -14.54 -29.38
C LYS A 291 -10.04 -14.09 -30.12
N LEU A 292 -11.15 -13.79 -29.40
CA LEU A 292 -12.38 -13.26 -30.00
C LEU A 292 -12.18 -11.84 -30.57
N ARG A 293 -11.39 -10.99 -29.90
CA ARG A 293 -11.03 -9.65 -30.43
C ARG A 293 -10.13 -9.72 -31.66
N GLU A 294 -9.19 -10.64 -31.71
CA GLU A 294 -8.34 -10.86 -32.89
C GLU A 294 -9.15 -11.40 -34.07
N ALA A 295 -10.04 -12.36 -33.82
CA ALA A 295 -10.94 -12.89 -34.83
C ALA A 295 -11.94 -11.86 -35.41
N SER A 296 -12.39 -10.90 -34.56
CA SER A 296 -13.26 -9.81 -35.02
C SER A 296 -12.54 -8.73 -35.83
N ARG A 297 -11.23 -8.56 -35.62
CA ARG A 297 -10.37 -7.64 -36.40
C ARG A 297 -9.89 -8.26 -37.72
N ALA A 298 -9.90 -9.58 -37.82
CA ALA A 298 -9.48 -10.34 -39.03
C ALA A 298 -10.59 -10.56 -40.05
N ARG A 299 -11.84 -10.12 -39.82
CA ARG A 299 -12.90 -10.16 -40.85
C ARG A 299 -12.74 -8.93 -41.75
N PRO A 300 -12.32 -9.09 -43.01
CA PRO A 300 -12.36 -8.01 -43.99
C PRO A 300 -13.82 -7.62 -44.21
N GLY A 301 -14.10 -6.31 -44.17
CA GLY A 301 -15.43 -5.80 -44.47
C GLY A 301 -15.92 -6.28 -45.84
N SER A 302 -17.05 -6.91 -45.80
CA SER A 302 -17.86 -7.16 -46.99
C SER A 302 -18.64 -5.93 -47.36
#